data_2232d1d9a69105d6fb5e7e4c5e9631e4
#
_entry.id   2232d1d9a69105d6fb5e7e4c5e9631e4
#
_cell.length_a   1.000
_cell.length_b   1.000
_cell.length_c   1.000
_cell.angle_alpha   90.00
_cell.angle_beta   90.00
_cell.angle_gamma   90.00
#
_symmetry.space_group_name_H-M   'P 1'
#
loop_
_entity.id
_entity.type
_entity.pdbx_description
1 polymer ?
#
loop_
_entity_poly.entity_id
_entity_poly.type
_entity_poly.pdbx_seq_one_letter_code
_entity_poly.pdbx_strand_id
1 'polypeptide(L)'
;MLFRSPIAFIAFFFFSCSSKEEVLQQQYAVEGMALYKTHCENCHQADGSGLRDLYPSIQKTKLSPEALACLMKNGKKGNGFMPANAKLQALDIAEIVTYMREKWGGKKQIYPADSVKVALQNCP
;
A
#
# COMPACT_ATOMS: atom_id res chain seq x y z
N MET A 1 -24.08 -42.26 -45.69
CA MET A 1 -22.72 -41.68 -45.60
C MET A 1 -22.83 -40.45 -44.69
N LEU A 2 -22.38 -40.59 -43.43
CA LEU A 2 -22.42 -39.55 -42.42
C LEU A 2 -21.04 -38.83 -42.42
N PHE A 3 -21.01 -37.56 -42.89
CA PHE A 3 -19.83 -36.70 -42.77
C PHE A 3 -19.70 -36.21 -41.33
N ARG A 4 -18.79 -36.85 -40.57
CA ARG A 4 -18.36 -36.34 -39.27
C ARG A 4 -17.33 -35.26 -39.51
N SER A 5 -17.75 -34.01 -39.37
CA SER A 5 -16.86 -32.85 -39.35
C SER A 5 -16.16 -32.77 -37.99
N PRO A 6 -14.82 -32.76 -37.92
CA PRO A 6 -14.13 -32.51 -36.64
C PRO A 6 -14.18 -31.01 -36.37
N ILE A 7 -14.93 -30.63 -35.33
CA ILE A 7 -14.88 -29.27 -34.76
C ILE A 7 -13.51 -29.13 -34.08
N ALA A 8 -12.61 -28.46 -34.74
CA ALA A 8 -11.33 -28.07 -34.15
C ALA A 8 -11.60 -27.02 -33.05
N PHE A 9 -11.48 -27.46 -31.80
CA PHE A 9 -11.49 -26.57 -30.63
C PHE A 9 -10.17 -25.79 -30.63
N ILE A 10 -10.18 -24.60 -31.22
CA ILE A 10 -9.06 -23.65 -31.10
C ILE A 10 -9.13 -23.07 -29.71
N ALA A 11 -8.33 -23.63 -28.77
CA ALA A 11 -8.11 -23.05 -27.46
C ALA A 11 -7.29 -21.76 -27.64
N PHE A 12 -7.96 -20.63 -27.63
CA PHE A 12 -7.33 -19.32 -27.55
C PHE A 12 -6.73 -19.18 -26.14
N PHE A 13 -5.45 -19.50 -26.00
CA PHE A 13 -4.67 -19.12 -24.84
C PHE A 13 -4.48 -17.59 -24.87
N PHE A 14 -5.34 -16.88 -24.15
CA PHE A 14 -5.10 -15.47 -23.85
C PHE A 14 -3.90 -15.40 -22.89
N PHE A 15 -2.71 -15.20 -23.43
CA PHE A 15 -1.56 -14.78 -22.65
C PHE A 15 -1.86 -13.34 -22.19
N SER A 16 -2.43 -13.20 -20.98
CA SER A 16 -2.54 -11.92 -20.30
C SER A 16 -1.13 -11.54 -19.83
N CYS A 17 -0.42 -10.76 -20.64
CA CYS A 17 0.87 -10.18 -20.27
C CYS A 17 0.56 -8.98 -19.37
N SER A 18 0.80 -9.10 -18.06
CA SER A 18 0.74 -7.95 -17.15
C SER A 18 1.78 -6.91 -17.57
N SER A 19 1.39 -5.64 -17.57
CA SER A 19 2.33 -4.56 -17.85
C SER A 19 3.41 -4.47 -16.77
N LYS A 20 4.58 -3.92 -17.11
CA LYS A 20 5.64 -3.67 -16.12
C LYS A 20 5.16 -2.82 -14.96
N GLU A 21 4.26 -1.89 -15.24
CA GLU A 21 3.67 -1.00 -14.26
C GLU A 21 2.74 -1.74 -13.29
N GLU A 22 1.93 -2.68 -13.80
CA GLU A 22 1.08 -3.53 -12.94
C GLU A 22 1.92 -4.44 -12.03
N VAL A 23 2.99 -5.02 -12.54
CA VAL A 23 3.90 -5.84 -11.76
C VAL A 23 4.54 -5.01 -10.64
N LEU A 24 5.01 -3.81 -10.95
CA LEU A 24 5.61 -2.91 -9.97
C LEU A 24 4.58 -2.46 -8.92
N GLN A 25 3.36 -2.15 -9.34
CA GLN A 25 2.25 -1.82 -8.43
C GLN A 25 1.98 -2.96 -7.43
N GLN A 26 1.89 -4.20 -7.93
CA GLN A 26 1.69 -5.38 -7.08
C GLN A 26 2.85 -5.58 -6.10
N GLN A 27 4.07 -5.37 -6.55
CA GLN A 27 5.26 -5.48 -5.73
C GLN A 27 5.23 -4.48 -4.57
N TYR A 28 4.96 -3.20 -4.84
CA TYR A 28 4.78 -2.18 -3.81
C TYR A 28 3.67 -2.53 -2.82
N ALA A 29 2.54 -3.04 -3.30
CA ALA A 29 1.42 -3.40 -2.44
C ALA A 29 1.74 -4.61 -1.54
N VAL A 30 2.43 -5.63 -2.05
CA VAL A 30 2.81 -6.83 -1.29
C VAL A 30 3.87 -6.51 -0.24
N GLU A 31 4.92 -5.78 -0.61
CA GLU A 31 5.96 -5.35 0.34
C GLU A 31 5.39 -4.38 1.37
N GLY A 32 4.56 -3.43 0.95
CA GLY A 32 3.86 -2.51 1.85
C GLY A 32 2.96 -3.23 2.85
N MET A 33 2.29 -4.32 2.45
CA MET A 33 1.52 -5.17 3.37
C MET A 33 2.43 -5.85 4.40
N ALA A 34 3.57 -6.38 3.99
CA ALA A 34 4.53 -7.02 4.90
C ALA A 34 5.09 -6.02 5.92
N LEU A 35 5.46 -4.83 5.46
CA LEU A 35 5.92 -3.74 6.31
C LEU A 35 4.83 -3.23 7.26
N TYR A 36 3.60 -3.12 6.79
CA TYR A 36 2.45 -2.77 7.61
C TYR A 36 2.26 -3.75 8.76
N LYS A 37 2.29 -5.05 8.49
CA LYS A 37 2.21 -6.10 9.51
C LYS A 37 3.31 -5.96 10.56
N THR A 38 4.51 -5.65 10.13
CA THR A 38 5.67 -5.56 11.03
C THR A 38 5.65 -4.30 11.92
N HIS A 39 5.21 -3.17 11.36
CA HIS A 39 5.39 -1.86 11.99
C HIS A 39 4.12 -1.16 12.45
N CYS A 40 2.95 -1.54 11.93
CA CYS A 40 1.71 -0.80 12.12
C CYS A 40 0.58 -1.63 12.75
N GLU A 41 0.49 -2.91 12.39
CA GLU A 41 -0.62 -3.80 12.74
C GLU A 41 -0.83 -3.92 14.25
N ASN A 42 0.25 -3.90 15.01
CA ASN A 42 0.19 -4.07 16.47
C ASN A 42 -0.69 -2.99 17.15
N CYS A 43 -0.69 -1.78 16.61
CA CYS A 43 -1.51 -0.68 17.11
C CYS A 43 -2.79 -0.48 16.28
N HIS A 44 -2.66 -0.49 14.96
CA HIS A 44 -3.75 -0.16 14.05
C HIS A 44 -4.60 -1.35 13.62
N GLN A 45 -4.28 -2.55 14.07
CA GLN A 45 -4.91 -3.83 13.73
C GLN A 45 -4.70 -4.25 12.27
N ALA A 46 -4.89 -5.52 11.96
CA ALA A 46 -4.69 -6.09 10.62
C ALA A 46 -5.63 -5.49 9.57
N ASP A 47 -6.83 -5.10 10.00
CA ASP A 47 -7.84 -4.46 9.15
C ASP A 47 -7.76 -2.93 9.12
N GLY A 48 -6.86 -2.32 9.91
CA GLY A 48 -6.71 -0.87 10.00
C GLY A 48 -7.80 -0.18 10.83
N SER A 49 -8.62 -0.93 11.56
CA SER A 49 -9.73 -0.37 12.37
C SER A 49 -9.25 0.39 13.60
N GLY A 50 -8.00 0.13 14.03
CA GLY A 50 -7.48 0.67 15.28
C GLY A 50 -8.06 -0.03 16.52
N LEU A 51 -7.90 0.59 17.67
CA LEU A 51 -8.39 0.06 18.93
C LEU A 51 -9.08 1.17 19.73
N ARG A 52 -10.39 1.32 19.53
CA ARG A 52 -11.23 2.30 20.23
C ARG A 52 -10.57 3.69 20.32
N ASP A 53 -10.51 4.26 21.51
CA ASP A 53 -9.93 5.58 21.75
C ASP A 53 -8.39 5.58 21.89
N LEU A 54 -7.76 4.39 21.93
CA LEU A 54 -6.32 4.25 22.12
C LEU A 54 -5.53 4.44 20.82
N TYR A 55 -5.99 3.77 19.76
CA TYR A 55 -5.33 3.81 18.46
C TYR A 55 -6.35 4.13 17.37
N PRO A 56 -6.14 5.18 16.56
CA PRO A 56 -7.12 5.60 15.58
C PRO A 56 -7.26 4.59 14.44
N SER A 57 -8.46 4.51 13.89
CA SER A 57 -8.67 3.84 12.61
C SER A 57 -7.96 4.61 11.49
N ILE A 58 -7.25 3.87 10.64
CA ILE A 58 -6.57 4.42 9.47
C ILE A 58 -7.31 4.15 8.17
N GLN A 59 -8.40 3.38 8.21
CA GLN A 59 -9.21 3.02 7.04
C GLN A 59 -9.78 4.24 6.32
N LYS A 60 -10.10 5.29 7.06
CA LYS A 60 -10.70 6.54 6.54
C LYS A 60 -9.82 7.75 6.80
N THR A 61 -8.51 7.54 6.83
CA THR A 61 -7.58 8.67 7.02
C THR A 61 -7.76 9.72 5.92
N LYS A 62 -7.77 11.00 6.33
CA LYS A 62 -7.81 12.14 5.41
C LYS A 62 -6.43 12.74 5.19
N LEU A 63 -5.40 12.14 5.77
CA LEU A 63 -4.02 12.61 5.59
C LEU A 63 -3.57 12.37 4.15
N SER A 64 -2.85 13.35 3.61
CA SER A 64 -2.20 13.18 2.31
C SER A 64 -1.06 12.15 2.41
N PRO A 65 -0.61 11.58 1.29
CA PRO A 65 0.56 10.69 1.29
C PRO A 65 1.80 11.32 1.92
N GLU A 66 2.02 12.61 1.72
CA GLU A 66 3.14 13.38 2.28
C GLU A 66 3.02 13.48 3.80
N ALA A 67 1.83 13.81 4.29
CA ALA A 67 1.55 13.88 5.73
C ALA A 67 1.68 12.52 6.40
N LEU A 68 1.28 11.43 5.73
CA LEU A 68 1.49 10.06 6.20
C LEU A 68 2.99 9.72 6.27
N ALA A 69 3.77 10.11 5.27
CA ALA A 69 5.23 9.89 5.26
C ALA A 69 5.90 10.59 6.45
N CYS A 70 5.58 11.86 6.68
CA CYS A 70 6.09 12.62 7.82
C CYS A 70 5.68 12.00 9.16
N LEU A 71 4.41 11.60 9.27
CA LEU A 71 3.89 10.98 10.49
C LEU A 71 4.59 9.65 10.81
N MET A 72 4.80 8.79 9.82
CA MET A 72 5.48 7.50 10.00
C MET A 72 6.94 7.69 10.42
N LYS A 73 7.63 8.65 9.81
CA LYS A 73 9.05 8.90 10.07
C LYS A 73 9.28 9.58 11.42
N ASN A 74 8.50 10.62 11.72
CA ASN A 74 8.72 11.51 12.87
C ASN A 74 7.83 11.19 14.07
N GLY A 75 6.77 10.39 13.86
CA GLY A 75 5.78 10.09 14.89
C GLY A 75 4.88 11.29 15.21
N LYS A 76 4.09 11.14 16.27
CA LYS A 76 3.19 12.17 16.79
C LYS A 76 3.25 12.21 18.31
N LYS A 77 3.28 13.41 18.88
CA LYS A 77 3.16 13.69 20.31
C LYS A 77 1.92 14.54 20.58
N GLY A 78 1.46 14.58 21.81
CA GLY A 78 0.28 15.37 22.23
C GLY A 78 -1.00 14.54 22.25
N ASN A 79 -2.09 15.04 21.66
CA ASN A 79 -3.36 14.32 21.56
C ASN A 79 -3.22 13.07 20.71
N GLY A 80 -2.92 11.95 21.34
CA GLY A 80 -2.53 10.70 20.73
C GLY A 80 -1.01 10.63 20.51
N PHE A 81 -0.46 9.46 20.79
CA PHE A 81 0.97 9.18 20.64
C PHE A 81 1.16 8.12 19.55
N MET A 82 1.99 8.45 18.58
CA MET A 82 2.51 7.50 17.60
C MET A 82 4.03 7.59 17.63
N PRO A 83 4.75 6.48 17.93
CA PRO A 83 6.21 6.54 17.95
C PRO A 83 6.78 6.82 16.57
N ALA A 84 7.88 7.57 16.53
CA ALA A 84 8.66 7.73 15.31
C ALA A 84 9.28 6.39 14.89
N ASN A 85 9.31 6.09 13.60
CA ASN A 85 10.03 4.93 13.08
C ASN A 85 11.22 5.38 12.21
N ALA A 86 12.33 5.68 12.86
CA ALA A 86 13.54 6.12 12.20
C ALA A 86 14.16 5.05 11.27
N LYS A 87 13.82 3.77 11.45
CA LYS A 87 14.35 2.65 10.64
C LYS A 87 13.73 2.59 9.24
N LEU A 88 12.50 3.08 9.07
CA LEU A 88 11.86 3.10 7.76
C LEU A 88 12.63 3.98 6.78
N GLN A 89 12.99 3.40 5.65
CA GLN A 89 13.58 4.10 4.52
C GLN A 89 12.48 4.72 3.63
N ALA A 90 12.86 5.59 2.70
CA ALA A 90 11.90 6.22 1.81
C ALA A 90 11.11 5.19 0.97
N LEU A 91 11.74 4.09 0.57
CA LEU A 91 11.08 3.02 -0.16
C LEU A 91 10.05 2.30 0.73
N ASP A 92 10.41 1.96 1.97
CA ASP A 92 9.50 1.28 2.90
C ASP A 92 8.22 2.11 3.13
N ILE A 93 8.39 3.42 3.33
CA ILE A 93 7.27 4.36 3.49
C ILE A 93 6.42 4.42 2.22
N ALA A 94 7.05 4.47 1.04
CA ALA A 94 6.37 4.49 -0.24
C ALA A 94 5.51 3.25 -0.45
N GLU A 95 6.03 2.08 -0.10
CA GLU A 95 5.34 0.79 -0.17
C GLU A 95 4.17 0.72 0.82
N ILE A 96 4.37 1.13 2.08
CA ILE A 96 3.29 1.19 3.08
C ILE A 96 2.18 2.13 2.63
N VAL A 97 2.50 3.34 2.16
CA VAL A 97 1.51 4.32 1.69
C VAL A 97 0.76 3.79 0.47
N THR A 98 1.46 3.14 -0.47
CA THR A 98 0.84 2.51 -1.64
C THR A 98 -0.14 1.42 -1.22
N TYR A 99 0.27 0.52 -0.32
CA TYR A 99 -0.59 -0.52 0.23
C TYR A 99 -1.84 0.07 0.90
N MET A 100 -1.68 1.07 1.77
CA MET A 100 -2.79 1.70 2.48
C MET A 100 -3.79 2.35 1.50
N ARG A 101 -3.29 3.04 0.47
CA ARG A 101 -4.12 3.69 -0.54
C ARG A 101 -4.90 2.69 -1.38
N GLU A 102 -4.31 1.54 -1.71
CA GLU A 102 -4.99 0.47 -2.43
C GLU A 102 -6.01 -0.23 -1.52
N LYS A 103 -5.60 -0.62 -0.33
CA LYS A 103 -6.40 -1.42 0.59
C LYS A 103 -7.65 -0.70 1.08
N TRP A 104 -7.53 0.56 1.47
CA TRP A 104 -8.61 1.35 2.07
C TRP A 104 -9.05 2.55 1.24
N GLY A 105 -8.19 3.04 0.37
CA GLY A 105 -8.51 4.20 -0.48
C GLY A 105 -9.03 3.84 -1.87
N GLY A 106 -8.98 2.56 -2.27
CA GLY A 106 -9.38 2.10 -3.60
C GLY A 106 -8.53 2.66 -4.76
N LYS A 107 -7.32 3.16 -4.47
CA LYS A 107 -6.43 3.79 -5.45
C LYS A 107 -5.26 2.87 -5.79
N LYS A 108 -5.32 2.21 -6.92
CA LYS A 108 -4.20 1.42 -7.48
C LYS A 108 -3.17 2.31 -8.15
N GLN A 109 -2.45 3.07 -7.35
CA GLN A 109 -1.42 3.99 -7.83
C GLN A 109 -0.25 4.02 -6.85
N ILE A 110 0.96 3.79 -7.36
CA ILE A 110 2.19 3.89 -6.58
C ILE A 110 2.37 5.31 -6.04
N TYR A 111 2.74 5.41 -4.77
CA TYR A 111 3.32 6.62 -4.20
C TYR A 111 4.84 6.45 -4.25
N PRO A 112 5.57 7.17 -5.13
CA PRO A 112 6.98 6.87 -5.40
C PRO A 112 7.89 7.20 -4.23
N ALA A 113 8.98 6.45 -4.06
CA ALA A 113 9.99 6.69 -3.04
C ALA A 113 10.63 8.09 -3.15
N ASP A 114 10.77 8.62 -4.36
CA ASP A 114 11.30 10.00 -4.54
C ASP A 114 10.32 11.05 -4.04
N SER A 115 9.01 10.85 -4.16
CA SER A 115 8.00 11.71 -3.54
C SER A 115 8.10 11.68 -2.01
N VAL A 116 8.38 10.50 -1.42
CA VAL A 116 8.63 10.38 0.02
C VAL A 116 9.87 11.18 0.43
N LYS A 117 10.98 11.08 -0.31
CA LYS A 117 12.20 11.86 -0.02
C LYS A 117 11.92 13.35 0.02
N VAL A 118 11.17 13.86 -0.97
CA VAL A 118 10.76 15.27 -1.03
C VAL A 118 9.85 15.63 0.14
N ALA A 119 8.87 14.78 0.47
CA ALA A 119 7.98 15.00 1.61
C ALA A 119 8.76 15.09 2.93
N LEU A 120 9.71 14.18 3.16
CA LEU A 120 10.50 14.14 4.39
C LEU A 120 11.41 15.36 4.58
N GLN A 121 11.80 16.05 3.51
CA GLN A 121 12.55 17.31 3.58
C GLN A 121 11.65 18.49 3.99
N ASN A 122 10.35 18.37 3.83
CA ASN A 122 9.37 19.43 4.06
C ASN A 122 8.40 19.11 5.21
N CYS A 123 8.74 18.18 6.08
CA CYS A 123 7.91 17.89 7.25
C CYS A 123 7.86 19.11 8.19
N PRO A 124 6.67 19.41 8.74
CA PRO A 124 6.50 20.50 9.71
C PRO A 124 7.19 20.21 11.05
#